data_d16fa71ec85778396306b5000048219a
#
_entry.id   d16fa71ec85778396306b5000048219a
#
_cell.length_a   1.000
_cell.length_b   1.000
_cell.length_c   1.000
_cell.angle_alpha   90.00
_cell.angle_beta   90.00
_cell.angle_gamma   90.00
#
_symmetry.space_group_name_H-M   'P 1'
#
loop_
_entity.id
_entity.type
_entity.pdbx_description
1 polymer ?
#
loop_
_entity_poly.entity_id
_entity_poly.type
_entity_poly.pdbx_seq_one_letter_code
_entity_poly.pdbx_strand_id
1 'polypeptide(L)'
;MPDRMQLHLLLSLHLHPLKPNPPMRYFIHLAYNGANYCGWQTQPDLPTVQLTLEQALTTLLRKPTPIVGCGRTDTGVHASDFYAHFTSEMEIETEKLTFKLNSFLPADIAIFEIFAVKENAHARFDAIARTYQYHVSDKRLPFKQGLYSRIYFQPDLSLMNEGAKLLMEYEDFTSFAKLHTQVKTNICHLSQALWEEREDEWIFTIRSNRFLRNMVRSVTGTLLDVGRGKLSLEGLREIVEKKNRCAAGVSMPPQGLFLTRVEYPFEEIKL
;
A
#
# COMPACT_ATOMS: atom_id res chain seq x y z
N MET A 1 -75.72 -7.04 0.79
CA MET A 1 -74.77 -6.00 0.30
C MET A 1 -73.95 -5.53 1.47
N PRO A 2 -72.74 -5.89 1.60
CA PRO A 2 -71.90 -5.37 2.67
C PRO A 2 -71.32 -4.02 2.29
N ASP A 3 -71.21 -3.20 3.29
CA ASP A 3 -71.03 -1.78 3.36
C ASP A 3 -69.68 -1.32 2.74
N ARG A 4 -69.77 -0.37 1.82
CA ARG A 4 -68.60 0.24 1.14
C ARG A 4 -67.72 1.11 2.06
N MET A 5 -68.07 1.24 3.33
CA MET A 5 -67.32 2.08 4.30
C MET A 5 -66.19 1.35 5.00
N GLN A 6 -66.11 0.01 4.99
CA GLN A 6 -65.01 -0.73 5.63
C GLN A 6 -63.78 -0.97 4.73
N LEU A 7 -63.87 -0.70 3.43
CA LEU A 7 -62.74 -0.91 2.50
C LEU A 7 -61.75 0.27 2.45
N HIS A 8 -62.11 1.43 3.00
CA HIS A 8 -61.23 2.61 3.01
C HIS A 8 -60.31 2.73 4.22
N LEU A 9 -60.50 1.89 5.27
CA LEU A 9 -59.69 1.95 6.49
C LEU A 9 -58.44 1.03 6.47
N LEU A 10 -58.29 0.20 5.44
CA LEU A 10 -57.18 -0.76 5.33
C LEU A 10 -56.08 -0.34 4.34
N LEU A 11 -56.18 0.83 3.70
CA LEU A 11 -55.23 1.30 2.68
C LEU A 11 -54.35 2.48 3.13
N SER A 12 -54.40 2.87 4.41
CA SER A 12 -53.48 3.89 4.95
C SER A 12 -52.44 3.32 5.91
N LEU A 13 -51.92 2.13 5.63
CA LEU A 13 -50.61 1.78 6.13
C LEU A 13 -49.62 2.67 5.36
N HIS A 14 -49.37 3.85 5.89
CA HIS A 14 -48.24 4.67 5.52
C HIS A 14 -47.01 3.82 5.79
N LEU A 15 -46.54 3.14 4.74
CA LEU A 15 -45.15 2.67 4.68
C LEU A 15 -44.30 3.92 4.83
N HIS A 16 -43.95 4.26 6.07
CA HIS A 16 -42.88 5.20 6.29
C HIS A 16 -41.69 4.62 5.51
N PRO A 17 -41.14 5.34 4.55
CA PRO A 17 -39.92 4.88 3.91
C PRO A 17 -38.91 4.65 5.06
N LEU A 18 -38.47 3.40 5.20
CA LEU A 18 -37.41 3.06 6.13
C LEU A 18 -36.32 4.09 5.88
N LYS A 19 -35.97 4.89 6.91
CA LYS A 19 -34.87 5.84 6.78
C LYS A 19 -33.67 5.02 6.30
N PRO A 20 -33.04 5.42 5.21
CA PRO A 20 -31.85 4.70 4.76
C PRO A 20 -30.87 4.63 5.94
N ASN A 21 -30.38 3.46 6.26
CA ASN A 21 -29.33 3.33 7.26
C ASN A 21 -28.19 4.31 6.91
N PRO A 22 -27.59 4.99 7.88
CA PRO A 22 -26.44 5.83 7.59
C PRO A 22 -25.39 5.01 6.85
N PRO A 23 -24.69 5.61 5.89
CA PRO A 23 -23.70 4.88 5.11
C PRO A 23 -22.63 4.32 6.03
N MET A 24 -22.36 3.01 5.92
CA MET A 24 -21.34 2.31 6.71
C MET A 24 -20.02 2.28 5.94
N ARG A 25 -18.93 2.49 6.67
CA ARG A 25 -17.59 2.38 6.12
C ARG A 25 -16.97 1.02 6.42
N TYR A 26 -16.31 0.46 5.42
CA TYR A 26 -15.63 -0.84 5.51
C TYR A 26 -14.18 -0.70 5.10
N PHE A 27 -13.29 -1.34 5.86
CA PHE A 27 -11.92 -1.59 5.43
C PHE A 27 -11.84 -2.95 4.73
N ILE A 28 -10.99 -3.01 3.72
CA ILE A 28 -10.58 -4.23 3.02
C ILE A 28 -9.10 -4.43 3.32
N HIS A 29 -8.75 -5.55 3.93
CA HIS A 29 -7.39 -6.03 4.10
C HIS A 29 -7.04 -6.98 2.95
N LEU A 30 -5.98 -6.69 2.21
CA LEU A 30 -5.65 -7.40 0.97
C LEU A 30 -4.14 -7.50 0.73
N ALA A 31 -3.77 -8.42 -0.15
CA ALA A 31 -2.42 -8.50 -0.73
C ALA A 31 -2.51 -8.54 -2.25
N TYR A 32 -1.41 -8.16 -2.92
CA TYR A 32 -1.28 -8.31 -4.36
C TYR A 32 0.16 -8.46 -4.83
N ASN A 33 0.32 -9.26 -5.89
CA ASN A 33 1.51 -9.26 -6.71
C ASN A 33 1.37 -8.18 -7.78
N GLY A 34 2.20 -7.14 -7.70
CA GLY A 34 2.11 -5.96 -8.57
C GLY A 34 2.67 -6.13 -9.98
N ALA A 35 3.24 -7.30 -10.33
CA ALA A 35 3.96 -7.52 -11.59
C ALA A 35 3.14 -7.17 -12.85
N ASN A 36 1.83 -7.45 -12.82
CA ASN A 36 0.90 -7.23 -13.93
C ASN A 36 0.20 -5.86 -13.87
N TYR A 37 0.54 -4.99 -12.93
CA TYR A 37 -0.18 -3.75 -12.68
C TYR A 37 0.70 -2.51 -12.82
N CYS A 38 0.11 -1.44 -13.34
CA CYS A 38 0.69 -0.11 -13.39
C CYS A 38 0.60 0.61 -12.03
N GLY A 39 0.79 -0.15 -10.95
CA GLY A 39 0.70 0.28 -9.56
C GLY A 39 -0.71 0.20 -8.99
N TRP A 40 -0.89 0.79 -7.81
CA TRP A 40 -2.18 0.80 -7.12
C TRP A 40 -3.20 1.71 -7.81
N GLN A 41 -2.87 2.98 -7.97
CA GLN A 41 -3.82 4.06 -8.32
C GLN A 41 -4.38 3.91 -9.74
N THR A 42 -5.70 3.99 -9.88
CA THR A 42 -6.39 4.04 -11.17
C THR A 42 -5.81 5.11 -12.08
N GLN A 43 -5.50 4.74 -13.31
CA GLN A 43 -4.99 5.58 -14.39
C GLN A 43 -5.76 5.25 -15.66
N PRO A 44 -5.98 6.23 -16.57
CA PRO A 44 -6.67 5.97 -17.85
C PRO A 44 -5.96 4.85 -18.63
N ASP A 45 -6.73 3.90 -19.15
CA ASP A 45 -6.33 2.85 -20.07
C ASP A 45 -5.19 1.92 -19.57
N LEU A 46 -4.92 1.91 -18.25
CA LEU A 46 -3.87 1.08 -17.65
C LEU A 46 -4.45 0.10 -16.62
N PRO A 47 -3.96 -1.16 -16.59
CA PRO A 47 -4.33 -2.11 -15.55
C PRO A 47 -3.73 -1.66 -14.21
N THR A 48 -4.59 -1.45 -13.21
CA THR A 48 -4.19 -1.06 -11.86
C THR A 48 -4.94 -1.91 -10.82
N VAL A 49 -4.34 -2.12 -9.66
CA VAL A 49 -4.98 -2.91 -8.60
C VAL A 49 -6.29 -2.28 -8.15
N GLN A 50 -6.33 -0.97 -7.98
CA GLN A 50 -7.53 -0.23 -7.59
C GLN A 50 -8.66 -0.41 -8.59
N LEU A 51 -8.42 -0.25 -9.88
CA LEU A 51 -9.43 -0.41 -10.92
C LEU A 51 -10.00 -1.83 -10.95
N THR A 52 -9.13 -2.85 -10.85
CA THR A 52 -9.54 -4.26 -10.83
C THR A 52 -10.45 -4.54 -9.64
N LEU A 53 -10.11 -4.04 -8.46
CA LEU A 53 -10.91 -4.24 -7.25
C LEU A 53 -12.23 -3.44 -7.30
N GLU A 54 -12.22 -2.19 -7.81
CA GLU A 54 -13.44 -1.38 -7.99
C GLU A 54 -14.43 -2.04 -8.97
N GLN A 55 -13.94 -2.64 -10.06
CA GLN A 55 -14.77 -3.38 -11.02
C GLN A 55 -15.40 -4.62 -10.38
N ALA A 56 -14.62 -5.38 -9.59
CA ALA A 56 -15.11 -6.55 -8.86
C ALA A 56 -16.20 -6.15 -7.84
N LEU A 57 -15.94 -5.14 -7.03
CA LEU A 57 -16.91 -4.61 -6.06
C LEU A 57 -18.18 -4.11 -6.73
N THR A 58 -18.05 -3.32 -7.81
CA THR A 58 -19.18 -2.79 -8.58
C THR A 58 -20.05 -3.92 -9.14
N THR A 59 -19.43 -4.98 -9.65
CA THR A 59 -20.15 -6.15 -10.19
C THR A 59 -20.90 -6.91 -9.09
N LEU A 60 -20.23 -7.17 -7.97
CA LEU A 60 -20.80 -7.96 -6.88
C LEU A 60 -21.86 -7.22 -6.07
N LEU A 61 -21.68 -5.91 -5.86
CA LEU A 61 -22.59 -5.05 -5.13
C LEU A 61 -23.64 -4.39 -6.03
N ARG A 62 -23.51 -4.52 -7.36
CA ARG A 62 -24.40 -3.93 -8.39
C ARG A 62 -24.53 -2.40 -8.26
N LYS A 63 -23.49 -1.74 -7.75
CA LYS A 63 -23.44 -0.30 -7.54
C LYS A 63 -21.99 0.16 -7.69
N PRO A 64 -21.70 1.31 -8.36
CA PRO A 64 -20.36 1.88 -8.37
C PRO A 64 -19.81 2.02 -6.96
N THR A 65 -18.68 1.38 -6.68
CA THR A 65 -18.09 1.32 -5.34
C THR A 65 -16.63 1.77 -5.43
N PRO A 66 -16.38 3.09 -5.37
CA PRO A 66 -15.03 3.62 -5.37
C PRO A 66 -14.33 3.27 -4.07
N ILE A 67 -13.03 2.99 -4.15
CA ILE A 67 -12.20 2.68 -3.00
C ILE A 67 -11.03 3.65 -2.83
N VAL A 68 -10.56 3.78 -1.60
CA VAL A 68 -9.40 4.60 -1.27
C VAL A 68 -8.36 3.74 -0.55
N GLY A 69 -7.19 3.58 -1.15
CA GLY A 69 -6.09 2.79 -0.58
C GLY A 69 -5.29 3.52 0.50
N CYS A 70 -4.59 2.76 1.34
CA CYS A 70 -3.69 3.25 2.39
C CYS A 70 -2.47 4.03 1.87
N GLY A 71 -2.19 3.92 0.58
CA GLY A 71 -1.08 4.56 -0.09
C GLY A 71 -1.11 4.27 -1.59
N ARG A 72 -0.03 4.68 -2.26
CA ARG A 72 0.21 4.36 -3.67
C ARG A 72 1.47 3.53 -3.77
N THR A 73 1.42 2.46 -4.55
CA THR A 73 2.60 1.73 -5.00
C THR A 73 2.88 2.08 -6.47
N ASP A 74 4.15 2.08 -6.84
CA ASP A 74 4.56 2.27 -8.24
C ASP A 74 4.28 0.99 -9.06
N THR A 75 4.33 1.12 -10.40
CA THR A 75 4.25 -0.01 -11.34
C THR A 75 5.18 -1.15 -10.93
N GLY A 76 4.67 -2.37 -10.87
CA GLY A 76 5.43 -3.58 -10.54
C GLY A 76 5.80 -3.77 -9.07
N VAL A 77 5.38 -2.88 -8.18
CA VAL A 77 5.59 -2.99 -6.72
C VAL A 77 4.52 -3.86 -6.09
N HIS A 78 4.92 -4.76 -5.20
CA HIS A 78 4.04 -5.70 -4.51
C HIS A 78 3.56 -5.15 -3.16
N ALA A 79 2.48 -5.74 -2.64
CA ALA A 79 2.05 -5.54 -1.27
C ALA A 79 1.56 -6.86 -0.67
N SER A 80 2.13 -7.29 0.43
CA SER A 80 1.65 -8.44 1.21
C SER A 80 0.72 -8.02 2.35
N ASP A 81 0.66 -6.72 2.63
CA ASP A 81 -0.22 -6.11 3.64
C ASP A 81 -0.68 -4.74 3.14
N PHE A 82 -1.91 -4.65 2.70
CA PHE A 82 -2.49 -3.43 2.14
C PHE A 82 -3.92 -3.25 2.62
N TYR A 83 -4.30 -1.99 2.84
CA TYR A 83 -5.67 -1.66 3.25
C TYR A 83 -6.29 -0.65 2.29
N ALA A 84 -7.56 -0.86 2.00
CA ALA A 84 -8.39 0.11 1.33
C ALA A 84 -9.72 0.27 2.08
N HIS A 85 -10.44 1.37 1.85
CA HIS A 85 -11.78 1.51 2.37
C HIS A 85 -12.79 1.88 1.28
N PHE A 86 -14.04 1.50 1.53
CA PHE A 86 -15.19 1.94 0.76
C PHE A 86 -16.37 2.25 1.70
N THR A 87 -17.38 2.88 1.16
CA THR A 87 -18.62 3.20 1.88
C THR A 87 -19.81 2.54 1.19
N SER A 88 -20.71 1.94 1.96
CA SER A 88 -21.93 1.31 1.48
C SER A 88 -23.15 1.84 2.22
N GLU A 89 -24.24 2.11 1.49
CA GLU A 89 -25.55 2.45 2.07
C GLU A 89 -26.31 1.20 2.56
N MET A 90 -25.82 0.01 2.18
CA MET A 90 -26.38 -1.26 2.62
C MET A 90 -25.38 -1.93 3.57
N GLU A 91 -25.90 -2.63 4.55
CA GLU A 91 -25.08 -3.51 5.39
C GLU A 91 -24.49 -4.63 4.53
N ILE A 92 -23.18 -4.88 4.70
CA ILE A 92 -22.43 -5.86 3.93
C ILE A 92 -22.22 -7.12 4.76
N GLU A 93 -22.61 -8.28 4.21
CA GLU A 93 -22.18 -9.59 4.73
C GLU A 93 -20.70 -9.78 4.41
N THR A 94 -19.80 -9.33 5.30
CA THR A 94 -18.36 -9.17 5.02
C THR A 94 -17.67 -10.47 4.66
N GLU A 95 -17.95 -11.59 5.34
CA GLU A 95 -17.38 -12.91 5.03
C GLU A 95 -17.80 -13.40 3.63
N LYS A 96 -19.08 -13.23 3.30
CA LYS A 96 -19.60 -13.62 1.99
C LYS A 96 -19.03 -12.77 0.86
N LEU A 97 -18.85 -11.46 1.10
CA LEU A 97 -18.23 -10.57 0.12
C LEU A 97 -16.76 -10.92 -0.07
N THR A 98 -16.02 -11.19 1.02
CA THR A 98 -14.63 -11.65 0.98
C THR A 98 -14.48 -12.92 0.14
N PHE A 99 -15.33 -13.93 0.38
CA PHE A 99 -15.34 -15.16 -0.41
C PHE A 99 -15.61 -14.91 -1.89
N LYS A 100 -16.64 -14.10 -2.21
CA LYS A 100 -16.99 -13.78 -3.59
C LYS A 100 -15.90 -13.00 -4.31
N LEU A 101 -15.25 -12.04 -3.64
CA LEU A 101 -14.14 -11.28 -4.22
C LEU A 101 -12.97 -12.20 -4.56
N ASN A 102 -12.57 -13.10 -3.66
CA ASN A 102 -11.49 -14.05 -3.92
C ASN A 102 -11.82 -15.05 -5.04
N SER A 103 -13.11 -15.33 -5.27
CA SER A 103 -13.56 -16.17 -6.38
C SER A 103 -13.61 -15.43 -7.72
N PHE A 104 -13.73 -14.10 -7.69
CA PHE A 104 -13.92 -13.25 -8.88
C PHE A 104 -12.60 -12.58 -9.33
N LEU A 105 -11.75 -12.22 -8.39
CA LEU A 105 -10.48 -11.51 -8.65
C LEU A 105 -9.44 -12.43 -9.30
N PRO A 106 -8.50 -11.88 -10.09
CA PRO A 106 -7.32 -12.60 -10.54
C PRO A 106 -6.50 -13.14 -9.36
N ALA A 107 -5.80 -14.26 -9.57
CA ALA A 107 -5.03 -14.95 -8.53
C ALA A 107 -3.88 -14.13 -7.93
N ASP A 108 -3.51 -13.01 -8.54
CA ASP A 108 -2.49 -12.08 -8.07
C ASP A 108 -3.03 -11.01 -7.10
N ILE A 109 -4.34 -11.04 -6.76
CA ILE A 109 -4.97 -10.21 -5.71
C ILE A 109 -5.73 -11.13 -4.76
N ALA A 110 -5.46 -11.02 -3.47
CA ALA A 110 -6.15 -11.77 -2.41
C ALA A 110 -6.75 -10.84 -1.37
N ILE A 111 -8.01 -11.07 -1.01
CA ILE A 111 -8.70 -10.37 0.09
C ILE A 111 -8.63 -11.26 1.33
N PHE A 112 -8.07 -10.75 2.41
CA PHE A 112 -7.97 -11.47 3.68
C PHE A 112 -9.20 -11.28 4.53
N GLU A 113 -9.65 -10.02 4.65
CA GLU A 113 -10.74 -9.64 5.53
C GLU A 113 -11.43 -8.37 5.03
N ILE A 114 -12.73 -8.27 5.25
CA ILE A 114 -13.51 -7.03 5.16
C ILE A 114 -14.17 -6.83 6.51
N PHE A 115 -14.07 -5.63 7.08
CA PHE A 115 -14.65 -5.32 8.39
C PHE A 115 -15.17 -3.88 8.46
N ALA A 116 -16.21 -3.68 9.27
CA ALA A 116 -16.80 -2.38 9.50
C ALA A 116 -15.89 -1.51 10.38
N VAL A 117 -15.84 -0.23 10.06
CA VAL A 117 -15.08 0.78 10.80
C VAL A 117 -15.94 2.03 11.03
N LYS A 118 -15.51 2.90 11.94
CA LYS A 118 -16.15 4.21 12.15
C LYS A 118 -16.26 4.98 10.84
N GLU A 119 -17.32 5.74 10.68
CA GLU A 119 -17.64 6.48 9.45
C GLU A 119 -16.51 7.41 9.00
N ASN A 120 -15.80 8.03 9.93
CA ASN A 120 -14.69 8.93 9.67
C ASN A 120 -13.35 8.21 9.45
N ALA A 121 -13.26 6.89 9.65
CA ALA A 121 -12.01 6.13 9.46
C ALA A 121 -11.53 6.21 8.01
N HIS A 122 -10.22 6.41 7.82
CA HIS A 122 -9.64 6.65 6.50
C HIS A 122 -8.36 5.84 6.28
N ALA A 123 -8.38 4.88 5.35
CA ALA A 123 -7.26 3.96 5.11
C ALA A 123 -5.90 4.65 4.92
N ARG A 124 -5.86 5.83 4.32
CA ARG A 124 -4.59 6.55 4.09
C ARG A 124 -4.15 7.39 5.28
N PHE A 125 -5.08 8.11 5.91
CA PHE A 125 -4.73 9.15 6.88
C PHE A 125 -4.61 8.64 8.30
N ASP A 126 -5.33 7.57 8.65
CA ASP A 126 -5.25 6.95 9.98
C ASP A 126 -4.12 5.91 10.09
N ALA A 127 -3.46 5.59 8.98
CA ALA A 127 -2.28 4.72 9.02
C ALA A 127 -1.10 5.45 9.67
N ILE A 128 -0.64 4.94 10.80
CA ILE A 128 0.42 5.53 11.63
C ILE A 128 1.82 5.20 11.14
N ALA A 129 2.02 4.02 10.54
CA ALA A 129 3.29 3.62 9.96
C ALA A 129 3.12 2.68 8.77
N ARG A 130 4.15 2.59 7.92
CA ARG A 130 4.29 1.63 6.83
C ARG A 130 5.67 1.01 6.91
N THR A 131 5.75 -0.29 6.62
CA THR A 131 7.01 -1.01 6.50
C THR A 131 7.12 -1.57 5.09
N TYR A 132 8.27 -1.33 4.50
CA TYR A 132 8.65 -1.93 3.22
C TYR A 132 9.82 -2.88 3.39
N GLN A 133 9.84 -3.91 2.57
CA GLN A 133 11.01 -4.76 2.38
C GLN A 133 11.46 -4.67 0.92
N TYR A 134 12.76 -4.61 0.73
CA TYR A 134 13.36 -4.70 -0.60
C TYR A 134 14.31 -5.89 -0.65
N HIS A 135 14.04 -6.81 -1.59
CA HIS A 135 14.74 -8.07 -1.75
C HIS A 135 15.79 -7.98 -2.86
N VAL A 136 17.04 -8.34 -2.57
CA VAL A 136 18.12 -8.47 -3.55
C VAL A 136 18.85 -9.79 -3.39
N SER A 137 19.40 -10.31 -4.50
CA SER A 137 20.26 -11.51 -4.49
C SER A 137 21.31 -11.40 -5.61
N ASP A 138 22.49 -11.94 -5.41
CA ASP A 138 23.50 -12.15 -6.45
C ASP A 138 23.26 -13.47 -7.21
N LYS A 139 22.44 -14.36 -6.65
CA LYS A 139 22.08 -15.66 -7.21
C LYS A 139 20.86 -15.58 -8.12
N ARG A 140 20.67 -16.60 -8.95
CA ARG A 140 19.41 -16.84 -9.66
C ARG A 140 18.49 -17.65 -8.77
N LEU A 141 17.31 -17.09 -8.46
CA LEU A 141 16.28 -17.72 -7.64
C LEU A 141 15.05 -18.04 -8.51
N PRO A 142 15.00 -19.21 -9.17
CA PRO A 142 13.95 -19.51 -10.16
C PRO A 142 12.54 -19.52 -9.56
N PHE A 143 12.39 -19.92 -8.30
CA PHE A 143 11.08 -19.92 -7.61
C PHE A 143 10.66 -18.54 -7.05
N LYS A 144 11.57 -17.55 -7.10
CA LYS A 144 11.29 -16.15 -6.71
C LYS A 144 11.38 -15.19 -7.88
N GLN A 145 11.26 -15.69 -9.11
CA GLN A 145 11.34 -14.86 -10.31
C GLN A 145 10.31 -13.72 -10.27
N GLY A 146 10.75 -12.48 -10.47
CA GLY A 146 9.91 -11.29 -10.40
C GLY A 146 9.58 -10.81 -8.97
N LEU A 147 10.20 -11.41 -7.94
CA LEU A 147 10.00 -11.07 -6.53
C LEU A 147 11.27 -10.57 -5.83
N TYR A 148 12.35 -10.39 -6.56
CA TYR A 148 13.62 -9.83 -6.07
C TYR A 148 14.33 -9.10 -7.21
N SER A 149 15.32 -8.29 -6.87
CA SER A 149 16.22 -7.66 -7.84
C SER A 149 17.59 -8.32 -7.79
N ARG A 150 18.07 -8.75 -8.96
CA ARG A 150 19.40 -9.32 -9.05
C ARG A 150 20.47 -8.23 -9.00
N ILE A 151 21.50 -8.46 -8.19
CA ILE A 151 22.74 -7.70 -8.16
C ILE A 151 23.88 -8.58 -8.64
N TYR A 152 25.02 -7.99 -9.05
CA TYR A 152 26.16 -8.73 -9.63
C TYR A 152 27.46 -8.47 -8.86
N PHE A 153 27.31 -8.29 -7.55
CA PHE A 153 28.39 -8.08 -6.62
C PHE A 153 27.96 -8.54 -5.23
N GLN A 154 28.92 -8.86 -4.39
CA GLN A 154 28.69 -9.15 -2.97
C GLN A 154 28.71 -7.83 -2.19
N PRO A 155 27.60 -7.42 -1.57
CA PRO A 155 27.57 -6.18 -0.81
C PRO A 155 28.19 -6.36 0.58
N ASP A 156 28.86 -5.33 1.08
CA ASP A 156 29.27 -5.27 2.49
C ASP A 156 28.05 -4.91 3.36
N LEU A 157 27.52 -5.90 4.06
CA LEU A 157 26.34 -5.77 4.90
C LEU A 157 26.57 -4.80 6.07
N SER A 158 27.80 -4.77 6.63
CA SER A 158 28.15 -3.86 7.73
C SER A 158 28.09 -2.41 7.28
N LEU A 159 28.73 -2.09 6.15
CA LEU A 159 28.70 -0.73 5.58
C LEU A 159 27.28 -0.29 5.19
N MET A 160 26.46 -1.20 4.62
CA MET A 160 25.07 -0.90 4.31
C MET A 160 24.26 -0.56 5.57
N ASN A 161 24.50 -1.29 6.67
CA ASN A 161 23.82 -1.04 7.93
C ASN A 161 24.29 0.25 8.62
N GLU A 162 25.57 0.59 8.52
CA GLU A 162 26.07 1.90 8.96
C GLU A 162 25.42 3.04 8.17
N GLY A 163 25.30 2.90 6.85
CA GLY A 163 24.56 3.85 6.01
C GLY A 163 23.08 3.93 6.33
N ALA A 164 22.43 2.79 6.60
CA ALA A 164 21.02 2.74 7.00
C ALA A 164 20.79 3.45 8.35
N LYS A 165 21.70 3.23 9.32
CA LYS A 165 21.65 3.92 10.62
C LYS A 165 21.85 5.43 10.47
N LEU A 166 22.79 5.86 9.61
CA LEU A 166 23.00 7.27 9.30
C LEU A 166 21.75 7.93 8.74
N LEU A 167 21.02 7.27 7.84
CA LEU A 167 19.77 7.81 7.30
C LEU A 167 18.69 8.03 8.37
N MET A 168 18.70 7.29 9.47
CA MET A 168 17.76 7.48 10.58
C MET A 168 18.01 8.75 11.40
N GLU A 169 19.15 9.41 11.21
CA GLU A 169 19.48 10.70 11.83
C GLU A 169 18.79 11.89 11.11
N TYR A 170 18.19 11.66 9.93
CA TYR A 170 17.59 12.69 9.08
C TYR A 170 16.07 12.53 8.97
N GLU A 171 15.42 13.64 8.67
CA GLU A 171 13.97 13.68 8.43
C GLU A 171 13.64 14.18 7.01
N ASP A 172 14.49 14.99 6.40
CA ASP A 172 14.26 15.54 5.05
C ASP A 172 14.84 14.60 3.98
N PHE A 173 13.97 13.89 3.28
CA PHE A 173 14.32 12.93 2.24
C PHE A 173 14.15 13.47 0.81
N THR A 174 14.30 14.76 0.60
CA THR A 174 14.20 15.41 -0.72
C THR A 174 15.10 14.76 -1.76
N SER A 175 16.32 14.37 -1.40
CA SER A 175 17.28 13.70 -2.30
C SER A 175 16.79 12.33 -2.79
N PHE A 176 15.82 11.72 -2.14
CA PHE A 176 15.30 10.39 -2.49
C PHE A 176 13.88 10.45 -3.11
N ALA A 177 13.27 11.63 -3.17
CA ALA A 177 11.94 11.83 -3.72
C ALA A 177 11.95 11.90 -5.25
N LYS A 178 10.93 11.34 -5.93
CA LYS A 178 10.74 11.58 -7.35
C LYS A 178 10.48 13.07 -7.59
N LEU A 179 11.17 13.64 -8.58
CA LEU A 179 10.99 15.04 -8.99
C LEU A 179 9.54 15.31 -9.45
N HIS A 180 9.11 16.56 -9.31
CA HIS A 180 7.79 17.05 -9.76
C HIS A 180 6.59 16.32 -9.12
N THR A 181 6.71 15.92 -7.85
CA THR A 181 5.58 15.39 -7.08
C THR A 181 4.90 16.50 -6.28
N GLN A 182 3.56 16.55 -6.34
CA GLN A 182 2.77 17.48 -5.53
C GLN A 182 2.66 16.94 -4.09
N VAL A 183 3.67 17.18 -3.27
CA VAL A 183 3.66 16.86 -1.85
C VAL A 183 3.83 18.12 -1.02
N LYS A 184 3.16 18.20 0.13
CA LYS A 184 3.25 19.37 1.03
C LYS A 184 4.60 19.45 1.75
N THR A 185 5.25 18.32 1.97
CA THR A 185 6.53 18.21 2.69
C THR A 185 7.27 16.94 2.28
N ASN A 186 8.60 17.00 2.33
CA ASN A 186 9.49 15.84 2.13
C ASN A 186 10.00 15.26 3.45
N ILE A 187 9.41 15.66 4.57
CA ILE A 187 9.73 15.13 5.90
C ILE A 187 9.12 13.75 6.08
N CYS A 188 9.94 12.80 6.50
CA CYS A 188 9.59 11.43 6.85
C CYS A 188 10.36 11.02 8.11
N HIS A 189 9.68 10.39 9.07
CA HIS A 189 10.31 9.94 10.31
C HIS A 189 10.55 8.43 10.22
N LEU A 190 11.81 8.06 9.93
CA LEU A 190 12.22 6.67 9.93
C LEU A 190 12.30 6.14 11.36
N SER A 191 11.70 4.98 11.59
CA SER A 191 11.77 4.27 12.89
C SER A 191 12.52 2.94 12.79
N GLN A 192 12.83 2.50 11.57
CA GLN A 192 13.67 1.34 11.28
C GLN A 192 14.29 1.48 9.89
N ALA A 193 15.56 1.13 9.77
CA ALA A 193 16.27 0.93 8.52
C ALA A 193 17.36 -0.11 8.76
N LEU A 194 17.20 -1.33 8.22
CA LEU A 194 18.08 -2.46 8.53
C LEU A 194 18.18 -3.41 7.34
N TRP A 195 19.40 -3.84 7.03
CA TRP A 195 19.68 -4.93 6.13
C TRP A 195 19.95 -6.22 6.89
N GLU A 196 19.36 -7.30 6.43
CA GLU A 196 19.57 -8.65 6.95
C GLU A 196 19.92 -9.59 5.80
N GLU A 197 20.82 -10.52 6.06
CA GLU A 197 21.06 -11.66 5.16
C GLU A 197 20.13 -12.81 5.58
N ARG A 198 19.38 -13.34 4.65
CA ARG A 198 18.48 -14.49 4.88
C ARG A 198 18.60 -15.45 3.72
N GLU A 199 19.09 -16.66 3.99
CA GLU A 199 19.30 -17.70 2.97
C GLU A 199 20.14 -17.18 1.78
N ASP A 200 19.50 -16.95 0.65
CA ASP A 200 20.12 -16.52 -0.61
C ASP A 200 19.79 -15.06 -0.96
N GLU A 201 19.30 -14.28 -0.02
CA GLU A 201 18.87 -12.88 -0.23
C GLU A 201 19.42 -11.95 0.84
N TRP A 202 19.65 -10.70 0.45
CA TRP A 202 19.74 -9.57 1.39
C TRP A 202 18.42 -8.80 1.34
N ILE A 203 17.84 -8.57 2.51
CA ILE A 203 16.55 -7.91 2.66
C ILE A 203 16.74 -6.59 3.39
N PHE A 204 16.36 -5.50 2.74
CA PHE A 204 16.31 -4.18 3.37
C PHE A 204 14.93 -3.94 3.92
N THR A 205 14.80 -3.83 5.24
CA THR A 205 13.55 -3.46 5.93
C THR A 205 13.62 -1.98 6.32
N ILE A 206 12.61 -1.20 5.91
CA ILE A 206 12.50 0.21 6.25
C ILE A 206 11.08 0.54 6.72
N ARG A 207 10.97 1.22 7.88
CA ARG A 207 9.69 1.62 8.49
C ARG A 207 9.67 3.13 8.73
N SER A 208 8.56 3.77 8.35
CA SER A 208 8.35 5.20 8.52
C SER A 208 6.87 5.53 8.72
N ASN A 209 6.58 6.71 9.28
CA ASN A 209 5.22 7.27 9.31
C ASN A 209 4.66 7.49 7.89
N ARG A 210 5.51 7.83 6.92
CA ARG A 210 5.18 8.00 5.50
C ARG A 210 6.40 7.81 4.62
N PHE A 211 6.16 7.60 3.32
CA PHE A 211 7.19 7.57 2.30
C PHE A 211 6.86 8.51 1.15
N LEU A 212 7.90 9.05 0.53
CA LEU A 212 7.80 9.82 -0.71
C LEU A 212 7.79 8.86 -1.91
N ARG A 213 7.25 9.33 -3.02
CA ARG A 213 7.24 8.53 -4.25
C ARG A 213 8.67 8.15 -4.64
N ASN A 214 8.88 6.85 -4.91
CA ASN A 214 10.17 6.27 -5.28
C ASN A 214 11.26 6.27 -4.17
N MET A 215 10.97 6.79 -2.98
CA MET A 215 11.95 6.96 -1.89
C MET A 215 12.65 5.66 -1.53
N VAL A 216 11.92 4.60 -1.21
CA VAL A 216 12.51 3.32 -0.77
C VAL A 216 13.46 2.76 -1.82
N ARG A 217 13.07 2.76 -3.09
CA ARG A 217 13.90 2.27 -4.21
C ARG A 217 15.17 3.08 -4.40
N SER A 218 15.08 4.40 -4.21
CA SER A 218 16.24 5.30 -4.29
C SER A 218 17.19 5.13 -3.11
N VAL A 219 16.66 5.02 -1.89
CA VAL A 219 17.43 4.72 -0.67
C VAL A 219 18.16 3.38 -0.82
N THR A 220 17.44 2.34 -1.25
CA THR A 220 18.03 1.00 -1.45
C THR A 220 19.18 1.04 -2.44
N GLY A 221 19.02 1.71 -3.59
CA GLY A 221 20.09 1.80 -4.58
C GLY A 221 21.31 2.57 -4.07
N THR A 222 21.09 3.62 -3.29
CA THR A 222 22.18 4.41 -2.69
C THR A 222 22.92 3.60 -1.62
N LEU A 223 22.21 2.85 -0.77
CA LEU A 223 22.84 1.96 0.23
C LEU A 223 23.60 0.80 -0.42
N LEU A 224 23.14 0.27 -1.55
CA LEU A 224 23.89 -0.71 -2.34
C LEU A 224 25.16 -0.10 -2.95
N ASP A 225 25.17 1.19 -3.32
CA ASP A 225 26.38 1.89 -3.73
C ASP A 225 27.38 2.05 -2.56
N VAL A 226 26.88 2.23 -1.33
CA VAL A 226 27.72 2.17 -0.12
C VAL A 226 28.29 0.76 0.08
N GLY A 227 27.46 -0.28 0.05
CA GLY A 227 27.86 -1.68 0.29
C GLY A 227 28.85 -2.24 -0.73
N ARG A 228 28.95 -1.66 -1.92
CA ARG A 228 29.97 -2.03 -2.92
C ARG A 228 31.18 -1.09 -2.98
N GLY A 229 31.31 -0.17 -2.01
CA GLY A 229 32.43 0.76 -1.90
C GLY A 229 32.46 1.88 -2.94
N LYS A 230 31.37 2.10 -3.71
CA LYS A 230 31.28 3.22 -4.68
C LYS A 230 30.96 4.55 -4.02
N LEU A 231 30.31 4.53 -2.87
CA LEU A 231 29.89 5.69 -2.10
C LEU A 231 30.37 5.52 -0.66
N SER A 232 31.09 6.50 -0.14
CA SER A 232 31.46 6.52 1.28
C SER A 232 30.27 6.95 2.15
N LEU A 233 30.33 6.70 3.45
CA LEU A 233 29.34 7.19 4.41
C LEU A 233 29.28 8.72 4.43
N GLU A 234 30.43 9.41 4.27
CA GLU A 234 30.45 10.86 4.14
C GLU A 234 29.76 11.32 2.84
N GLY A 235 29.98 10.63 1.72
CA GLY A 235 29.29 10.89 0.47
C GLY A 235 27.78 10.66 0.58
N LEU A 236 27.32 9.68 1.37
CA LEU A 236 25.91 9.48 1.69
C LEU A 236 25.33 10.67 2.47
N ARG A 237 26.06 11.18 3.47
CA ARG A 237 25.70 12.37 4.24
C ARG A 237 25.53 13.58 3.32
N GLU A 238 26.51 13.84 2.46
CA GLU A 238 26.41 14.92 1.47
C GLU A 238 25.20 14.79 0.54
N ILE A 239 24.85 13.58 0.12
CA ILE A 239 23.66 13.33 -0.73
C ILE A 239 22.41 13.79 0.00
N VAL A 240 22.22 13.41 1.26
CA VAL A 240 21.04 13.82 2.05
C VAL A 240 20.99 15.33 2.18
N GLU A 241 22.10 15.96 2.56
CA GLU A 241 22.22 17.40 2.83
C GLU A 241 22.04 18.28 1.58
N LYS A 242 22.46 17.78 0.39
CA LYS A 242 22.27 18.49 -0.89
C LYS A 242 20.81 18.67 -1.29
N LYS A 243 19.88 17.93 -0.73
CA LYS A 243 18.44 17.97 -1.06
C LYS A 243 18.16 17.94 -2.56
N ASN A 244 18.94 17.16 -3.28
CA ASN A 244 18.90 17.04 -4.75
C ASN A 244 18.80 15.58 -5.18
N ARG A 245 17.70 15.24 -5.87
CA ARG A 245 17.46 13.88 -6.37
C ARG A 245 18.56 13.37 -7.32
N CYS A 246 19.19 14.28 -8.07
CA CYS A 246 20.26 13.89 -9.01
C CYS A 246 21.55 13.47 -8.31
N ALA A 247 21.72 13.78 -7.03
CA ALA A 247 22.86 13.36 -6.22
C ALA A 247 22.72 11.92 -5.69
N ALA A 248 21.50 11.42 -5.51
CA ALA A 248 21.25 10.07 -5.01
C ALA A 248 21.49 9.00 -6.08
N GLY A 249 21.74 7.77 -5.62
CA GLY A 249 21.92 6.61 -6.46
C GLY A 249 20.73 6.28 -7.36
N VAL A 250 20.93 5.36 -8.30
CA VAL A 250 19.90 4.87 -9.21
C VAL A 250 18.80 4.18 -8.40
N SER A 251 17.54 4.48 -8.73
CA SER A 251 16.41 3.78 -8.10
C SER A 251 16.40 2.32 -8.51
N MET A 252 16.37 1.44 -7.52
CA MET A 252 16.28 0.00 -7.77
C MET A 252 14.99 -0.37 -8.51
N PRO A 253 14.99 -1.47 -9.28
CA PRO A 253 13.81 -1.97 -9.98
C PRO A 253 12.61 -2.24 -9.03
N PRO A 254 11.35 -2.17 -9.49
CA PRO A 254 10.19 -2.29 -8.61
C PRO A 254 9.94 -3.70 -8.07
N GLN A 255 10.30 -4.75 -8.81
CA GLN A 255 9.97 -6.15 -8.51
C GLN A 255 10.60 -6.69 -7.22
N GLY A 256 11.58 -5.99 -6.64
CA GLY A 256 12.12 -6.36 -5.33
C GLY A 256 11.41 -5.68 -4.16
N LEU A 257 10.49 -4.75 -4.42
CA LEU A 257 9.85 -3.92 -3.39
C LEU A 257 8.47 -4.45 -2.99
N PHE A 258 8.30 -4.62 -1.67
CA PHE A 258 7.06 -5.06 -1.04
C PHE A 258 6.65 -4.09 0.05
N LEU A 259 5.39 -3.64 0.05
CA LEU A 259 4.76 -3.10 1.23
C LEU A 259 4.33 -4.29 2.10
N THR A 260 4.99 -4.46 3.26
CA THR A 260 4.82 -5.67 4.09
C THR A 260 4.03 -5.43 5.36
N ARG A 261 3.81 -4.17 5.76
CA ARG A 261 2.99 -3.84 6.91
C ARG A 261 2.46 -2.42 6.85
N VAL A 262 1.18 -2.27 7.16
CA VAL A 262 0.53 -0.97 7.41
C VAL A 262 -0.10 -1.00 8.79
N GLU A 263 0.26 -0.05 9.63
CA GLU A 263 -0.16 -0.01 11.03
C GLU A 263 -1.26 1.03 11.24
N TYR A 264 -2.29 0.63 12.00
CA TYR A 264 -3.42 1.48 12.38
C TYR A 264 -3.70 1.39 13.88
N PRO A 265 -4.31 2.42 14.48
CA PRO A 265 -4.86 2.35 15.82
C PRO A 265 -6.22 1.63 15.77
N PHE A 266 -6.22 0.31 15.50
CA PHE A 266 -7.46 -0.46 15.27
C PHE A 266 -8.45 -0.39 16.41
N GLU A 267 -7.99 -0.29 17.65
CA GLU A 267 -8.84 -0.08 18.84
C GLU A 267 -9.68 1.20 18.77
N GLU A 268 -9.19 2.20 18.01
CA GLU A 268 -9.87 3.48 17.86
C GLU A 268 -10.79 3.55 16.63
N ILE A 269 -10.54 2.74 15.60
CA ILE A 269 -11.24 2.84 14.30
C ILE A 269 -12.19 1.69 13.99
N LYS A 270 -12.01 0.48 14.56
CA LYS A 270 -12.96 -0.63 14.39
C LYS A 270 -14.28 -0.35 15.13
N LEU A 271 -15.38 -0.92 14.63
CA LEU A 271 -16.70 -0.95 15.28
C LEU A 271 -16.86 -2.21 16.10
#